data_0a5a19f4c427f39078efe2fafa552a9a
#
_entry.id   0a5a19f4c427f39078efe2fafa552a9a
#
_cell.length_a   1.000
_cell.length_b   1.000
_cell.length_c   1.000
_cell.angle_alpha   90.00
_cell.angle_beta   90.00
_cell.angle_gamma   90.00
#
_symmetry.space_group_name_H-M   'P 1'
#
loop_
_entity.id
_entity.type
_entity.pdbx_description
1 polymer ?
#
loop_
_entity_poly.entity_id
_entity_poly.type
_entity_poly.pdbx_seq_one_letter_code
_entity_poly.pdbx_strand_id
1 'polypeptide(L)'
;MMKKKWIIGITLSSLFLIGCSMIGPIMSDVEHPDYEVVSSVDNIEIRQYAPMLIAEVEVEGERKEAISDGFRLLADYIFGNNTVNQDIAMTAPVQQQENQKIAMTAPVQQQSSGDAWRVSFVMPSKYSLVSIPKPNNDRVNLIEISSRKFMVIRFSGSNTNENVVGHEKKLLEHVKENQIQTIGSPKYAFYNPPWTLPSMRRNEVMIELDQ
;
A
#
# COMPACT_ATOMS: atom_id res chain seq x y z
N MET A 1 45.87 -15.83 23.33
CA MET A 1 45.08 -14.57 23.28
C MET A 1 44.29 -14.34 21.99
N MET A 2 44.49 -15.09 20.91
CA MET A 2 43.78 -14.90 19.64
C MET A 2 42.32 -15.41 19.62
N LYS A 3 41.98 -16.47 20.35
CA LYS A 3 40.60 -17.05 20.33
C LYS A 3 39.50 -16.14 20.90
N LYS A 4 39.83 -15.26 21.85
CA LYS A 4 38.87 -14.35 22.49
C LYS A 4 38.44 -13.19 21.59
N LYS A 5 39.29 -12.74 20.68
CA LYS A 5 38.94 -11.65 19.70
C LYS A 5 38.01 -12.13 18.58
N TRP A 6 38.12 -13.40 18.19
CA TRP A 6 37.21 -13.98 17.16
C TRP A 6 35.78 -14.18 17.68
N ILE A 7 35.64 -14.61 18.94
CA ILE A 7 34.33 -14.79 19.57
C ILE A 7 33.58 -13.44 19.69
N ILE A 8 34.30 -12.36 20.05
CA ILE A 8 33.71 -11.02 20.17
C ILE A 8 33.31 -10.50 18.79
N GLY A 9 34.08 -10.75 17.73
CA GLY A 9 33.72 -10.36 16.36
C GLY A 9 32.47 -11.07 15.82
N ILE A 10 32.33 -12.36 16.13
CA ILE A 10 31.13 -13.15 15.69
C ILE A 10 29.90 -12.71 16.48
N THR A 11 29.99 -12.42 17.76
CA THR A 11 28.86 -11.96 18.57
C THR A 11 28.42 -10.55 18.20
N LEU A 12 29.31 -9.61 17.88
CA LEU A 12 28.95 -8.29 17.39
C LEU A 12 28.28 -8.36 16.00
N SER A 13 28.80 -9.21 15.11
CA SER A 13 28.22 -9.38 13.76
C SER A 13 26.82 -10.00 13.83
N SER A 14 26.60 -10.99 14.71
CA SER A 14 25.27 -11.60 14.87
C SER A 14 24.26 -10.65 15.53
N LEU A 15 24.68 -9.81 16.49
CA LEU A 15 23.82 -8.77 17.06
C LEU A 15 23.42 -7.70 16.02
N PHE A 16 24.34 -7.33 15.13
CA PHE A 16 24.06 -6.36 14.06
C PHE A 16 23.07 -6.92 13.04
N LEU A 17 23.19 -8.19 12.67
CA LEU A 17 22.24 -8.87 11.76
C LEU A 17 20.84 -9.01 12.39
N ILE A 18 20.73 -9.31 13.68
CA ILE A 18 19.47 -9.37 14.41
C ILE A 18 18.83 -7.97 14.51
N GLY A 19 19.64 -6.94 14.77
CA GLY A 19 19.15 -5.55 14.80
C GLY A 19 18.55 -5.09 13.46
N CYS A 20 19.18 -5.41 12.34
CA CYS A 20 18.67 -5.08 11.00
C CYS A 20 17.38 -5.84 10.67
N SER A 21 17.22 -7.07 11.15
CA SER A 21 16.00 -7.88 10.91
C SER A 21 14.79 -7.35 11.65
N MET A 22 14.97 -6.65 12.77
CA MET A 22 13.87 -6.08 13.57
C MET A 22 13.40 -4.71 13.07
N ILE A 23 14.20 -4.00 12.26
CA ILE A 23 13.85 -2.68 11.73
C ILE A 23 12.66 -2.79 10.73
N GLY A 24 12.59 -3.84 9.93
CA GLY A 24 11.53 -4.05 8.96
C GLY A 24 10.11 -4.09 9.57
N PRO A 25 9.85 -4.92 10.59
CA PRO A 25 8.56 -4.96 11.28
C PRO A 25 8.19 -3.64 11.98
N ILE A 26 9.16 -2.99 12.64
CA ILE A 26 8.92 -1.73 13.35
C ILE A 26 8.57 -0.60 12.38
N MET A 27 9.19 -0.54 11.20
CA MET A 27 8.87 0.47 10.17
C MET A 27 7.61 0.15 9.38
N SER A 28 7.02 -1.02 9.57
CA SER A 28 5.76 -1.44 8.96
C SER A 28 4.55 -1.22 9.88
N ASP A 29 4.77 -0.69 11.10
CA ASP A 29 3.70 -0.33 12.04
C ASP A 29 3.13 1.06 11.64
N VAL A 30 2.43 1.06 10.51
CA VAL A 30 1.72 2.21 9.94
C VAL A 30 0.24 1.88 9.86
N GLU A 31 -0.59 2.91 9.80
CA GLU A 31 -2.04 2.76 9.67
C GLU A 31 -2.42 1.91 8.45
N HIS A 32 -3.38 1.02 8.63
CA HIS A 32 -3.95 0.17 7.59
C HIS A 32 -5.44 0.48 7.42
N PRO A 33 -6.04 0.21 6.24
CA PRO A 33 -7.48 0.33 6.08
C PRO A 33 -8.20 -0.67 6.99
N ASP A 34 -9.27 -0.21 7.64
CA ASP A 34 -10.11 -1.03 8.49
C ASP A 34 -10.94 -2.01 7.66
N TYR A 35 -11.02 -3.24 8.12
CA TYR A 35 -11.89 -4.26 7.54
C TYR A 35 -12.35 -5.28 8.57
N GLU A 36 -13.48 -5.91 8.28
CA GLU A 36 -13.99 -7.08 9.00
C GLU A 36 -13.81 -8.34 8.14
N VAL A 37 -13.34 -9.43 8.75
CA VAL A 37 -13.29 -10.73 8.09
C VAL A 37 -14.66 -11.39 8.16
N VAL A 38 -15.31 -11.52 7.01
CA VAL A 38 -16.64 -12.13 6.87
C VAL A 38 -16.53 -13.66 6.88
N SER A 39 -15.54 -14.19 6.18
CA SER A 39 -15.24 -15.63 6.16
C SER A 39 -13.77 -15.86 5.81
N SER A 40 -13.24 -17.03 6.18
CA SER A 40 -11.85 -17.43 5.92
C SER A 40 -11.75 -18.91 5.64
N VAL A 41 -10.99 -19.27 4.61
CA VAL A 41 -10.63 -20.66 4.25
C VAL A 41 -9.15 -20.65 3.87
N ASP A 42 -8.32 -21.35 4.64
CA ASP A 42 -6.87 -21.36 4.51
C ASP A 42 -6.27 -19.92 4.56
N ASN A 43 -5.64 -19.50 3.48
CA ASN A 43 -5.07 -18.15 3.33
C ASN A 43 -5.93 -17.21 2.46
N ILE A 44 -7.17 -17.59 2.18
CA ILE A 44 -8.16 -16.79 1.45
C ILE A 44 -9.22 -16.30 2.42
N GLU A 45 -9.49 -15.01 2.40
CA GLU A 45 -10.47 -14.34 3.24
C GLU A 45 -11.45 -13.53 2.41
N ILE A 46 -12.72 -13.49 2.82
CA ILE A 46 -13.67 -12.47 2.37
C ILE A 46 -13.68 -11.38 3.41
N ARG A 47 -13.35 -10.16 3.00
CA ARG A 47 -13.26 -8.99 3.87
C ARG A 47 -14.22 -7.90 3.42
N GLN A 48 -14.91 -7.29 4.40
CA GLN A 48 -15.67 -6.07 4.21
C GLN A 48 -14.80 -4.89 4.66
N TYR A 49 -14.35 -4.08 3.70
CA TYR A 49 -13.58 -2.87 4.00
C TYR A 49 -14.51 -1.70 4.36
N ALA A 50 -14.11 -0.91 5.34
CA ALA A 50 -14.75 0.36 5.66
C ALA A 50 -14.56 1.38 4.52
N PRO A 51 -15.39 2.43 4.44
CA PRO A 51 -15.11 3.55 3.53
C PRO A 51 -13.73 4.13 3.78
N MET A 52 -13.01 4.50 2.72
CA MET A 52 -11.66 5.04 2.81
C MET A 52 -11.39 6.11 1.76
N LEU A 53 -10.46 6.99 2.04
CA LEU A 53 -9.93 7.95 1.09
C LEU A 53 -8.63 7.40 0.50
N ILE A 54 -8.47 7.48 -0.82
CA ILE A 54 -7.23 7.11 -1.50
C ILE A 54 -6.68 8.29 -2.29
N ALA A 55 -5.36 8.34 -2.44
CA ALA A 55 -4.69 9.11 -3.48
C ALA A 55 -4.25 8.14 -4.57
N GLU A 56 -4.62 8.41 -5.82
CA GLU A 56 -4.40 7.52 -6.96
C GLU A 56 -3.76 8.26 -8.14
N VAL A 57 -2.86 7.58 -8.83
CA VAL A 57 -2.31 8.00 -10.13
C VAL A 57 -2.44 6.90 -11.15
N GLU A 58 -2.64 7.26 -12.42
CA GLU A 58 -2.56 6.35 -13.55
C GLU A 58 -1.25 6.57 -14.30
N VAL A 59 -0.52 5.48 -14.58
CA VAL A 59 0.79 5.50 -15.24
C VAL A 59 0.85 4.44 -16.30
N GLU A 60 1.22 4.83 -17.52
CA GLU A 60 1.44 3.93 -18.65
C GLU A 60 2.78 3.18 -18.54
N GLY A 61 2.89 2.05 -19.25
CA GLY A 61 4.13 1.30 -19.41
C GLY A 61 4.14 -0.05 -18.67
N GLU A 62 5.31 -0.67 -18.67
CA GLU A 62 5.51 -1.96 -18.02
C GLU A 62 5.29 -1.86 -16.50
N ARG A 63 4.69 -2.91 -15.93
CA ARG A 63 4.26 -2.93 -14.53
C ARG A 63 5.30 -2.37 -13.55
N LYS A 64 6.54 -2.83 -13.63
CA LYS A 64 7.59 -2.46 -12.66
C LYS A 64 7.94 -0.98 -12.73
N GLU A 65 8.02 -0.43 -13.92
CA GLU A 65 8.35 0.97 -14.19
C GLU A 65 7.18 1.87 -13.81
N ALA A 66 5.98 1.55 -14.28
CA ALA A 66 4.75 2.27 -13.95
C ALA A 66 4.51 2.38 -12.45
N ILE A 67 4.74 1.29 -11.71
CA ILE A 67 4.60 1.29 -10.24
C ILE A 67 5.64 2.19 -9.57
N SER A 68 6.90 2.15 -10.04
CA SER A 68 7.96 3.01 -9.51
C SER A 68 7.65 4.49 -9.73
N ASP A 69 7.13 4.83 -10.89
CA ASP A 69 6.77 6.20 -11.24
C ASP A 69 5.52 6.67 -10.47
N GLY A 70 4.50 5.83 -10.39
CA GLY A 70 3.30 6.10 -9.61
C GLY A 70 3.61 6.28 -8.12
N PHE A 71 4.43 5.40 -7.55
CA PHE A 71 4.90 5.54 -6.17
C PHE A 71 5.61 6.88 -5.94
N ARG A 72 6.48 7.30 -6.87
CA ARG A 72 7.23 8.56 -6.75
C ARG A 72 6.30 9.77 -6.73
N LEU A 73 5.27 9.79 -7.60
CA LEU A 73 4.27 10.87 -7.65
C LEU A 73 3.45 10.95 -6.35
N LEU A 74 3.02 9.81 -5.83
CA LEU A 74 2.26 9.74 -4.59
C LEU A 74 3.12 10.07 -3.36
N ALA A 75 4.38 9.61 -3.34
CA ALA A 75 5.34 9.96 -2.29
C ALA A 75 5.63 11.46 -2.27
N ASP A 76 5.85 12.08 -3.42
CA ASP A 76 6.03 13.52 -3.55
C ASP A 76 4.84 14.30 -2.94
N TYR A 77 3.61 13.87 -3.24
CA TYR A 77 2.40 14.44 -2.66
C TYR A 77 2.37 14.35 -1.13
N ILE A 78 2.58 13.16 -0.55
CA ILE A 78 2.49 12.98 0.91
C ILE A 78 3.66 13.63 1.65
N PHE A 79 4.82 13.80 1.01
CA PHE A 79 5.99 14.44 1.61
C PHE A 79 6.00 15.96 1.51
N GLY A 80 4.95 16.57 0.97
CA GLY A 80 4.74 18.01 1.08
C GLY A 80 4.52 18.75 -0.24
N ASN A 81 4.53 18.10 -1.41
CA ASN A 81 4.11 18.74 -2.66
C ASN A 81 2.57 18.83 -2.73
N ASN A 82 2.02 19.59 -1.77
CA ASN A 82 0.58 19.77 -1.59
C ASN A 82 0.29 21.18 -1.02
N THR A 83 -0.98 21.57 -1.05
CA THR A 83 -1.49 22.81 -0.50
C THR A 83 -2.52 22.51 0.59
N VAL A 84 -2.36 23.11 1.77
CA VAL A 84 -3.31 22.96 2.88
C VAL A 84 -4.67 23.51 2.44
N ASN A 85 -5.73 22.71 2.61
CA ASN A 85 -7.08 23.11 2.27
C ASN A 85 -7.63 24.02 3.38
N GLN A 86 -7.40 25.34 3.25
CA GLN A 86 -8.04 26.35 4.10
C GLN A 86 -9.08 27.09 3.25
N ASP A 87 -10.35 27.06 3.68
CA ASP A 87 -11.36 28.00 3.21
C ASP A 87 -10.96 29.40 3.71
N ILE A 88 -10.26 30.14 2.88
CA ILE A 88 -9.89 31.52 3.18
C ILE A 88 -11.09 32.39 2.82
N ALA A 89 -11.83 32.83 3.83
CA ALA A 89 -12.57 34.08 3.72
C ALA A 89 -11.55 35.18 3.41
N MET A 90 -11.68 35.83 2.23
CA MET A 90 -10.74 36.84 1.74
C MET A 90 -10.63 37.98 2.71
N THR A 91 -9.61 37.94 3.56
CA THR A 91 -9.09 39.14 4.27
C THR A 91 -7.57 39.08 4.21
N ALA A 92 -6.96 40.06 3.59
CA ALA A 92 -5.49 40.20 3.51
C ALA A 92 -4.84 40.21 4.90
N PRO A 93 -3.62 39.62 5.11
CA PRO A 93 -2.49 39.56 4.21
C PRO A 93 -2.21 38.16 3.63
N VAL A 94 -1.43 38.11 2.56
CA VAL A 94 -0.96 36.87 1.93
C VAL A 94 -0.16 36.04 2.93
N GLN A 95 -0.77 35.01 3.49
CA GLN A 95 -0.04 33.98 4.25
C GLN A 95 0.54 33.01 3.26
N GLN A 96 1.84 32.78 3.37
CA GLN A 96 2.55 31.74 2.66
C GLN A 96 2.02 30.41 3.21
N GLN A 97 1.29 29.62 2.39
CA GLN A 97 0.75 28.33 2.79
C GLN A 97 1.93 27.36 2.94
N GLU A 98 2.08 26.80 4.14
CA GLU A 98 3.08 25.78 4.40
C GLU A 98 2.60 24.45 3.82
N ASN A 99 3.51 23.76 3.13
CA ASN A 99 3.29 22.37 2.67
C ASN A 99 3.17 21.46 3.89
N GLN A 100 2.21 20.54 3.87
CA GLN A 100 1.96 19.65 4.99
C GLN A 100 2.43 18.22 4.68
N LYS A 101 3.19 17.61 5.57
CA LYS A 101 3.50 16.18 5.49
C LYS A 101 2.31 15.34 5.92
N ILE A 102 1.92 14.41 5.06
CA ILE A 102 0.89 13.41 5.33
C ILE A 102 1.59 12.13 5.79
N ALA A 103 1.12 11.51 6.86
CA ALA A 103 1.68 10.25 7.33
C ALA A 103 1.52 9.16 6.26
N MET A 104 2.57 8.36 6.06
CA MET A 104 2.49 7.20 5.18
C MET A 104 1.61 6.13 5.81
N THR A 105 0.79 5.50 4.98
CA THR A 105 -0.04 4.36 5.36
C THR A 105 0.36 3.13 4.55
N ALA A 106 -0.15 1.98 4.86
CA ALA A 106 -0.03 0.76 4.06
C ALA A 106 -1.41 0.16 3.80
N PRO A 107 -1.66 -0.51 2.69
CA PRO A 107 -0.70 -0.91 1.66
C PRO A 107 -0.53 0.11 0.53
N VAL A 108 0.54 -0.07 -0.27
CA VAL A 108 0.60 0.45 -1.65
C VAL A 108 -0.21 -0.48 -2.53
N GLN A 109 -1.25 0.03 -3.18
CA GLN A 109 -2.12 -0.76 -4.06
C GLN A 109 -1.77 -0.54 -5.52
N GLN A 110 -1.98 -1.57 -6.35
CA GLN A 110 -1.71 -1.58 -7.78
C GLN A 110 -2.83 -2.35 -8.47
N GLN A 111 -3.32 -1.82 -9.58
CA GLN A 111 -4.34 -2.47 -10.40
C GLN A 111 -4.09 -2.18 -11.88
N SER A 112 -4.21 -3.21 -12.73
CA SER A 112 -4.17 -3.03 -14.18
C SER A 112 -5.41 -2.25 -14.67
N SER A 113 -5.19 -1.30 -15.58
CA SER A 113 -6.22 -0.46 -16.18
C SER A 113 -5.97 -0.35 -17.70
N GLY A 114 -6.31 -1.40 -18.45
CA GLY A 114 -5.94 -1.51 -19.87
C GLY A 114 -4.42 -1.59 -20.05
N ASP A 115 -3.84 -0.66 -20.81
CA ASP A 115 -2.40 -0.55 -21.04
C ASP A 115 -1.68 0.28 -19.95
N ALA A 116 -2.39 0.72 -18.92
CA ALA A 116 -1.89 1.52 -17.81
C ALA A 116 -1.99 0.78 -16.47
N TRP A 117 -1.36 1.34 -15.45
CA TRP A 117 -1.40 0.89 -14.06
C TRP A 117 -1.94 1.99 -13.16
N ARG A 118 -2.95 1.67 -12.36
CA ARG A 118 -3.35 2.51 -11.25
C ARG A 118 -2.55 2.14 -10.01
N VAL A 119 -1.87 3.14 -9.45
CA VAL A 119 -1.12 3.01 -8.21
C VAL A 119 -1.82 3.91 -7.19
N SER A 120 -2.13 3.38 -6.01
CA SER A 120 -2.83 4.16 -4.98
C SER A 120 -2.25 3.94 -3.59
N PHE A 121 -2.32 5.00 -2.77
CA PHE A 121 -2.09 4.98 -1.33
C PHE A 121 -3.41 5.21 -0.62
N VAL A 122 -3.68 4.44 0.42
CA VAL A 122 -4.77 4.75 1.33
C VAL A 122 -4.35 5.96 2.17
N MET A 123 -5.21 6.95 2.34
CA MET A 123 -4.92 8.11 3.17
C MET A 123 -5.24 7.83 4.63
N PRO A 124 -4.54 8.48 5.60
CA PRO A 124 -4.87 8.34 7.01
C PRO A 124 -6.33 8.64 7.31
N SER A 125 -6.96 7.83 8.17
CA SER A 125 -8.40 7.89 8.49
C SER A 125 -8.86 9.25 9.07
N LYS A 126 -7.93 10.04 9.61
CA LYS A 126 -8.19 11.40 10.10
C LYS A 126 -8.56 12.40 9.01
N TYR A 127 -8.33 12.09 7.73
CA TYR A 127 -8.62 12.98 6.61
C TYR A 127 -9.93 12.60 5.90
N SER A 128 -10.60 13.64 5.41
CA SER A 128 -11.68 13.58 4.43
C SER A 128 -11.28 14.38 3.19
N LEU A 129 -12.03 14.32 2.11
CA LEU A 129 -11.79 15.15 0.90
C LEU A 129 -11.75 16.66 1.21
N VAL A 130 -12.47 17.09 2.25
CA VAL A 130 -12.52 18.50 2.64
C VAL A 130 -11.29 18.91 3.44
N SER A 131 -10.75 18.02 4.28
CA SER A 131 -9.65 18.34 5.21
C SER A 131 -8.26 17.95 4.72
N ILE A 132 -8.16 17.08 3.71
CA ILE A 132 -6.86 16.62 3.20
C ILE A 132 -6.19 17.72 2.37
N PRO A 133 -4.86 17.95 2.51
CA PRO A 133 -4.13 18.86 1.64
C PRO A 133 -4.31 18.50 0.16
N LYS A 134 -4.54 19.49 -0.70
CA LYS A 134 -4.72 19.27 -2.14
C LYS A 134 -3.38 18.97 -2.81
N PRO A 135 -3.31 17.95 -3.70
CA PRO A 135 -2.10 17.73 -4.50
C PRO A 135 -1.79 18.96 -5.37
N ASN A 136 -0.50 19.31 -5.48
CA ASN A 136 -0.05 20.31 -6.45
C ASN A 136 0.15 19.72 -7.86
N ASN A 137 0.19 18.39 -7.95
CA ASN A 137 0.32 17.66 -9.20
C ASN A 137 -1.05 17.15 -9.66
N ASP A 138 -1.53 17.64 -10.80
CA ASP A 138 -2.84 17.33 -11.38
C ASP A 138 -3.03 15.81 -11.73
N ARG A 139 -1.94 15.04 -11.78
CA ARG A 139 -2.01 13.58 -11.98
C ARG A 139 -2.45 12.82 -10.74
N VAL A 140 -2.35 13.43 -9.55
CA VAL A 140 -2.75 12.81 -8.29
C VAL A 140 -4.22 13.10 -8.02
N ASN A 141 -5.05 12.05 -8.03
CA ASN A 141 -6.47 12.13 -7.79
C ASN A 141 -6.80 11.65 -6.37
N LEU A 142 -7.62 12.41 -5.67
CA LEU A 142 -8.18 12.04 -4.36
C LEU A 142 -9.57 11.46 -4.56
N ILE A 143 -9.79 10.22 -4.10
CA ILE A 143 -11.02 9.45 -4.38
C ILE A 143 -11.56 8.85 -3.07
N GLU A 144 -12.81 9.11 -2.76
CA GLU A 144 -13.52 8.40 -1.69
C GLU A 144 -14.04 7.07 -2.20
N ILE A 145 -13.63 5.99 -1.54
CA ILE A 145 -14.09 4.64 -1.81
C ILE A 145 -15.14 4.27 -0.77
N SER A 146 -16.34 3.94 -1.22
CA SER A 146 -17.40 3.41 -0.34
C SER A 146 -17.00 2.04 0.23
N SER A 147 -17.71 1.60 1.27
CA SER A 147 -17.53 0.26 1.83
C SER A 147 -17.71 -0.82 0.76
N ARG A 148 -16.76 -1.77 0.65
CA ARG A 148 -16.74 -2.81 -0.38
C ARG A 148 -16.25 -4.14 0.15
N LYS A 149 -16.72 -5.21 -0.46
CA LYS A 149 -16.23 -6.57 -0.18
C LYS A 149 -15.15 -6.98 -1.16
N PHE A 150 -14.13 -7.63 -0.62
CA PHE A 150 -13.06 -8.23 -1.43
C PHE A 150 -12.82 -9.67 -0.99
N MET A 151 -12.54 -10.52 -1.95
CA MET A 151 -11.86 -11.78 -1.68
C MET A 151 -10.36 -11.53 -1.77
N VAL A 152 -9.62 -11.97 -0.77
CA VAL A 152 -8.21 -11.66 -0.57
C VAL A 152 -7.42 -12.92 -0.31
N ILE A 153 -6.34 -13.15 -1.06
CA ILE A 153 -5.33 -14.16 -0.73
C ILE A 153 -4.09 -13.47 -0.16
N ARG A 154 -3.67 -13.89 1.03
CA ARG A 154 -2.49 -13.37 1.71
C ARG A 154 -1.31 -14.31 1.55
N PHE A 155 -0.12 -13.75 1.26
CA PHE A 155 1.11 -14.52 1.07
C PHE A 155 2.36 -13.74 1.47
N SER A 156 3.48 -14.44 1.65
CA SER A 156 4.80 -13.87 1.88
C SER A 156 5.71 -14.02 0.66
N GLY A 157 6.92 -13.50 0.73
CA GLY A 157 7.89 -13.60 -0.35
C GLY A 157 8.16 -12.29 -1.06
N SER A 158 8.97 -12.35 -2.10
CA SER A 158 9.28 -11.20 -2.96
C SER A 158 8.07 -10.86 -3.85
N ASN A 159 7.91 -9.58 -4.17
CA ASN A 159 6.85 -9.07 -5.05
C ASN A 159 7.19 -9.24 -6.56
N THR A 160 7.87 -10.34 -6.91
CA THR A 160 8.15 -10.69 -8.30
C THR A 160 6.85 -11.03 -9.05
N ASN A 161 6.86 -10.83 -10.36
CA ASN A 161 5.71 -11.17 -11.20
C ASN A 161 5.28 -12.62 -11.02
N GLU A 162 6.24 -13.56 -10.96
CA GLU A 162 5.98 -14.99 -10.77
C GLU A 162 5.21 -15.27 -9.47
N ASN A 163 5.67 -14.70 -8.34
CA ASN A 163 5.04 -14.89 -7.04
C ASN A 163 3.64 -14.26 -6.99
N VAL A 164 3.48 -13.06 -7.52
CA VAL A 164 2.20 -12.33 -7.53
C VAL A 164 1.18 -13.02 -8.45
N VAL A 165 1.56 -13.31 -9.70
CA VAL A 165 0.68 -13.98 -10.68
C VAL A 165 0.33 -15.40 -10.25
N GLY A 166 1.26 -16.11 -9.58
CA GLY A 166 0.98 -17.43 -9.03
C GLY A 166 -0.12 -17.41 -7.95
N HIS A 167 -0.16 -16.37 -7.10
CA HIS A 167 -1.22 -16.21 -6.10
C HIS A 167 -2.51 -15.64 -6.69
N GLU A 168 -2.42 -14.77 -7.67
CA GLU A 168 -3.58 -14.31 -8.44
C GLU A 168 -4.31 -15.50 -9.08
N LYS A 169 -3.58 -16.38 -9.75
CA LYS A 169 -4.14 -17.58 -10.38
C LYS A 169 -4.89 -18.44 -9.36
N LYS A 170 -4.30 -18.68 -8.18
CA LYS A 170 -4.95 -19.44 -7.10
C LYS A 170 -6.24 -18.76 -6.63
N LEU A 171 -6.23 -17.43 -6.47
CA LEU A 171 -7.41 -16.68 -6.07
C LEU A 171 -8.52 -16.79 -7.13
N LEU A 172 -8.19 -16.62 -8.41
CA LEU A 172 -9.15 -16.69 -9.51
C LEU A 172 -9.68 -18.12 -9.73
N GLU A 173 -8.86 -19.15 -9.50
CA GLU A 173 -9.30 -20.56 -9.50
C GLU A 173 -10.33 -20.77 -8.38
N HIS A 174 -10.08 -20.30 -7.16
CA HIS A 174 -11.02 -20.39 -6.04
C HIS A 174 -12.33 -19.66 -6.32
N VAL A 175 -12.28 -18.45 -6.90
CA VAL A 175 -13.45 -17.68 -7.36
C VAL A 175 -14.28 -18.49 -8.36
N LYS A 176 -13.62 -19.10 -9.35
CA LYS A 176 -14.28 -19.90 -10.39
C LYS A 176 -14.92 -21.17 -9.85
N GLU A 177 -14.19 -21.93 -9.03
CA GLU A 177 -14.67 -23.19 -8.42
C GLU A 177 -15.90 -22.97 -7.54
N ASN A 178 -15.95 -21.85 -6.84
CA ASN A 178 -17.07 -21.49 -5.96
C ASN A 178 -18.14 -20.63 -6.65
N GLN A 179 -18.03 -20.37 -7.96
CA GLN A 179 -18.99 -19.59 -8.76
C GLN A 179 -19.27 -18.19 -8.21
N ILE A 180 -18.24 -17.54 -7.65
CA ILE A 180 -18.35 -16.24 -7.01
C ILE A 180 -18.32 -15.13 -8.09
N GLN A 181 -19.25 -14.19 -8.02
CA GLN A 181 -19.29 -13.05 -8.94
C GLN A 181 -18.31 -11.97 -8.47
N THR A 182 -17.53 -11.43 -9.42
CA THR A 182 -16.49 -10.43 -9.13
C THR A 182 -16.57 -9.25 -10.07
N ILE A 183 -16.02 -8.11 -9.65
CA ILE A 183 -16.00 -6.86 -10.40
C ILE A 183 -14.56 -6.44 -10.71
N GLY A 184 -14.30 -6.10 -11.97
CA GLY A 184 -13.02 -5.54 -12.40
C GLY A 184 -11.85 -6.51 -12.35
N SER A 185 -10.63 -5.97 -12.41
CA SER A 185 -9.37 -6.71 -12.37
C SER A 185 -8.87 -6.88 -10.94
N PRO A 186 -8.08 -7.94 -10.64
CA PRO A 186 -7.42 -8.08 -9.36
C PRO A 186 -6.55 -6.87 -9.00
N LYS A 187 -6.46 -6.58 -7.71
CA LYS A 187 -5.57 -5.58 -7.11
C LYS A 187 -4.47 -6.29 -6.34
N TYR A 188 -3.29 -5.70 -6.35
CA TYR A 188 -2.14 -6.16 -5.57
C TYR A 188 -1.87 -5.17 -4.45
N ALA A 189 -1.64 -5.65 -3.23
CA ALA A 189 -1.40 -4.82 -2.06
C ALA A 189 -0.11 -5.24 -1.34
N PHE A 190 0.82 -4.29 -1.17
CA PHE A 190 2.14 -4.50 -0.58
C PHE A 190 2.28 -3.66 0.67
N TYR A 191 2.48 -4.33 1.81
CA TYR A 191 2.41 -3.72 3.14
C TYR A 191 3.78 -3.35 3.72
N ASN A 192 4.86 -3.88 3.16
CA ASN A 192 6.18 -3.76 3.76
C ASN A 192 7.18 -3.03 2.86
N PRO A 193 8.12 -2.28 3.47
CA PRO A 193 9.22 -1.67 2.75
C PRO A 193 10.09 -2.69 2.00
N PRO A 194 10.79 -2.30 0.91
CA PRO A 194 11.56 -3.22 0.08
C PRO A 194 12.74 -3.91 0.80
N TRP A 195 13.22 -3.34 1.92
CA TRP A 195 14.29 -3.93 2.74
C TRP A 195 13.79 -4.95 3.77
N THR A 196 12.48 -5.14 3.93
CA THR A 196 11.93 -6.23 4.77
C THR A 196 12.29 -7.57 4.15
N LEU A 197 12.72 -8.52 5.00
CA LEU A 197 13.04 -9.89 4.54
C LEU A 197 11.83 -10.50 3.82
N PRO A 198 12.01 -11.15 2.66
CA PRO A 198 10.90 -11.69 1.88
C PRO A 198 9.94 -12.57 2.68
N SER A 199 10.45 -13.45 3.54
CA SER A 199 9.63 -14.33 4.39
C SER A 199 8.76 -13.60 5.42
N MET A 200 9.10 -12.34 5.74
CA MET A 200 8.37 -11.50 6.70
C MET A 200 7.43 -10.50 6.03
N ARG A 201 7.39 -10.47 4.69
CA ARG A 201 6.52 -9.55 3.97
C ARG A 201 5.08 -10.04 3.99
N ARG A 202 4.16 -9.09 4.12
CA ARG A 202 2.73 -9.27 3.86
C ARG A 202 2.44 -8.73 2.47
N ASN A 203 2.08 -9.62 1.56
CA ASN A 203 1.57 -9.29 0.23
C ASN A 203 0.15 -9.84 0.12
N GLU A 204 -0.69 -9.20 -0.68
CA GLU A 204 -2.05 -9.65 -0.92
C GLU A 204 -2.41 -9.47 -2.39
N VAL A 205 -3.18 -10.41 -2.92
CA VAL A 205 -3.97 -10.24 -4.14
C VAL A 205 -5.43 -10.22 -3.72
N MET A 206 -6.18 -9.26 -4.24
CA MET A 206 -7.58 -9.08 -3.88
C MET A 206 -8.44 -8.79 -5.11
N ILE A 207 -9.67 -9.28 -5.11
CA ILE A 207 -10.66 -9.02 -6.15
C ILE A 207 -11.97 -8.58 -5.52
N GLU A 208 -12.59 -7.54 -6.08
CA GLU A 208 -13.85 -7.01 -5.59
C GLU A 208 -15.00 -7.99 -5.90
N LEU A 209 -15.87 -8.21 -4.91
CA LEU A 209 -17.04 -9.06 -5.07
C LEU A 209 -18.24 -8.22 -5.53
N ASP A 210 -19.04 -8.80 -6.43
CA ASP A 210 -20.36 -8.26 -6.78
C ASP A 210 -21.28 -8.47 -5.56
N GLN A 211 -21.93 -7.38 -5.11
CA GLN A 211 -22.71 -7.36 -3.84
C GLN A 211 -24.15 -7.80 -4.06
#